data_013a624c11952f9127f42d054870de18
#
_entry.id   013a624c11952f9127f42d054870de18
#
_cell.length_a   1.000
_cell.length_b   1.000
_cell.length_c   1.000
_cell.angle_alpha   90.00
_cell.angle_beta   90.00
_cell.angle_gamma   90.00
#
_symmetry.space_group_name_H-M   'P 1'
#
loop_
_entity.id
_entity.type
_entity.pdbx_description
1 polymer ?
#
loop_
_entity_poly.entity_id
_entity_poly.type
_entity_poly.pdbx_seq_one_letter_code
_entity_poly.pdbx_strand_id
1 'polypeptide(L)'
;MVRDLVFGIGAWSLAGARMEEDHVPGARAWIATCRTVFGVVLVFYAIEHFLHPKFALGVPLEQPTPAWVPLPSLWGYGVGAMLLICGVSILINKHARAAAIWLGFAITLVVLFYYLPMIVPVKLPSELNTAVDYIADTLLFAGNIFLLAGALPAARYKAPLPLNPRTERTEGLGELRV
;
A
#
# COMPACT_ATOMS: atom_id res chain seq x y z
N MET A 1 -10.15 -16.57 2.27
CA MET A 1 -11.35 -15.70 2.19
C MET A 1 -11.04 -14.22 2.30
N VAL A 2 -10.45 -13.67 3.41
CA VAL A 2 -10.14 -12.21 3.48
C VAL A 2 -9.12 -11.80 2.42
N ARG A 3 -8.12 -12.61 2.17
CA ARG A 3 -7.11 -12.44 1.12
C ARG A 3 -7.74 -12.35 -0.28
N ASP A 4 -8.68 -13.22 -0.58
CA ASP A 4 -9.30 -13.30 -1.92
C ASP A 4 -10.12 -12.04 -2.25
N LEU A 5 -10.67 -11.38 -1.23
CA LEU A 5 -11.29 -10.06 -1.38
C LEU A 5 -10.31 -9.03 -1.93
N VAL A 6 -9.06 -9.03 -1.47
CA VAL A 6 -8.04 -8.08 -1.94
C VAL A 6 -7.72 -8.30 -3.41
N PHE A 7 -7.67 -9.56 -3.85
CA PHE A 7 -7.40 -9.88 -5.26
C PHE A 7 -8.51 -9.36 -6.18
N GLY A 8 -9.77 -9.52 -5.78
CA GLY A 8 -10.90 -8.92 -6.50
C GLY A 8 -10.87 -7.39 -6.51
N ILE A 9 -10.53 -6.77 -5.38
CA ILE A 9 -10.51 -5.31 -5.24
C ILE A 9 -9.44 -4.65 -6.11
N GLY A 10 -8.29 -5.30 -6.35
CA GLY A 10 -7.28 -4.80 -7.26
C GLY A 10 -7.84 -4.65 -8.69
N ALA A 11 -8.50 -5.68 -9.21
CA ALA A 11 -9.17 -5.63 -10.50
C ALA A 11 -10.29 -4.56 -10.52
N TRP A 12 -11.06 -4.46 -9.46
CA TRP A 12 -12.11 -3.43 -9.31
C TRP A 12 -11.54 -2.02 -9.24
N SER A 13 -10.38 -1.83 -8.63
CA SER A 13 -9.69 -0.54 -8.61
C SER A 13 -9.26 -0.11 -10.01
N LEU A 14 -8.77 -1.05 -10.82
CA LEU A 14 -8.43 -0.81 -12.22
C LEU A 14 -9.67 -0.45 -13.03
N ALA A 15 -10.78 -1.18 -12.87
CA ALA A 15 -12.04 -0.87 -13.52
C ALA A 15 -12.54 0.54 -13.14
N GLY A 16 -12.45 0.90 -11.85
CA GLY A 16 -12.81 2.24 -11.37
C GLY A 16 -11.95 3.36 -11.98
N ALA A 17 -10.66 3.12 -12.16
CA ALA A 17 -9.76 4.07 -12.82
C ALA A 17 -10.15 4.28 -14.29
N ARG A 18 -10.51 3.22 -15.03
CA ARG A 18 -11.03 3.30 -16.39
C ARG A 18 -12.36 4.04 -16.45
N MET A 19 -13.27 3.74 -15.53
CA MET A 19 -14.55 4.47 -15.44
C MET A 19 -14.34 5.98 -15.22
N GLU A 20 -13.32 6.39 -14.47
CA GLU A 20 -13.00 7.80 -14.25
C GLU A 20 -12.42 8.44 -15.52
N GLU A 21 -11.52 7.74 -16.25
CA GLU A 21 -10.99 8.17 -17.54
C GLU A 21 -12.12 8.38 -18.56
N ASP A 22 -13.11 7.47 -18.61
CA ASP A 22 -14.27 7.51 -19.51
C ASP A 22 -15.39 8.43 -19.03
N HIS A 23 -15.19 9.14 -17.91
CA HIS A 23 -16.16 10.05 -17.28
C HIS A 23 -17.48 9.38 -16.88
N VAL A 24 -17.43 8.10 -16.52
CA VAL A 24 -18.63 7.34 -16.11
C VAL A 24 -19.15 7.85 -14.75
N PRO A 25 -20.44 8.16 -14.61
CA PRO A 25 -21.02 8.53 -13.33
C PRO A 25 -20.80 7.45 -12.28
N GLY A 26 -20.39 7.85 -11.07
CA GLY A 26 -20.18 6.93 -9.96
C GLY A 26 -18.76 6.36 -9.85
N ALA A 27 -17.85 6.59 -10.79
CA ALA A 27 -16.46 6.11 -10.76
C ALA A 27 -15.75 6.44 -9.44
N ARG A 28 -15.91 7.67 -8.93
CA ARG A 28 -15.30 8.10 -7.65
C ARG A 28 -15.84 7.34 -6.45
N ALA A 29 -17.14 7.07 -6.41
CA ALA A 29 -17.74 6.27 -5.35
C ALA A 29 -17.23 4.83 -5.39
N TRP A 30 -17.08 4.27 -6.59
CA TRP A 30 -16.50 2.96 -6.80
C TRP A 30 -15.05 2.85 -6.26
N ILE A 31 -14.18 3.79 -6.65
CA ILE A 31 -12.80 3.86 -6.16
C ILE A 31 -12.77 4.04 -4.64
N ALA A 32 -13.66 4.88 -4.08
CA ALA A 32 -13.77 5.07 -2.63
C ALA A 32 -14.17 3.77 -1.91
N THR A 33 -15.04 2.97 -2.48
CA THR A 33 -15.42 1.65 -1.95
C THR A 33 -14.23 0.70 -1.96
N CYS A 34 -13.53 0.57 -3.10
CA CYS A 34 -12.32 -0.25 -3.20
C CYS A 34 -11.28 0.16 -2.16
N ARG A 35 -11.02 1.45 -2.02
CA ARG A 35 -10.12 2.02 -1.02
C ARG A 35 -10.51 1.66 0.40
N THR A 36 -11.80 1.78 0.73
CA THR A 36 -12.30 1.49 2.07
C THR A 36 -12.15 0.01 2.41
N VAL A 37 -12.59 -0.88 1.53
CA VAL A 37 -12.46 -2.33 1.76
C VAL A 37 -11.00 -2.73 1.88
N PHE A 38 -10.14 -2.19 1.00
CA PHE A 38 -8.70 -2.46 1.08
C PHE A 38 -8.11 -2.00 2.41
N GLY A 39 -8.43 -0.79 2.86
CA GLY A 39 -7.96 -0.25 4.12
C GLY A 39 -8.43 -1.07 5.33
N VAL A 40 -9.67 -1.56 5.33
CA VAL A 40 -10.19 -2.47 6.38
C VAL A 40 -9.38 -3.76 6.42
N VAL A 41 -9.09 -4.36 5.26
CA VAL A 41 -8.29 -5.59 5.18
C VAL A 41 -6.87 -5.37 5.71
N LEU A 42 -6.24 -4.24 5.39
CA LEU A 42 -4.92 -3.90 5.92
C LEU A 42 -4.92 -3.77 7.44
N VAL A 43 -5.93 -3.12 8.01
CA VAL A 43 -6.07 -3.01 9.47
C VAL A 43 -6.31 -4.38 10.10
N PHE A 44 -7.11 -5.24 9.47
CA PHE A 44 -7.30 -6.62 9.92
C PHE A 44 -5.97 -7.38 9.99
N TYR A 45 -5.16 -7.37 8.92
CA TYR A 45 -3.87 -8.02 8.92
C TYR A 45 -2.85 -7.38 9.89
N ALA A 46 -2.96 -6.08 10.12
CA ALA A 46 -2.15 -5.43 11.17
C ALA A 46 -2.45 -6.00 12.55
N ILE A 47 -3.73 -6.19 12.87
CA ILE A 47 -4.18 -6.80 14.14
C ILE A 47 -3.65 -8.24 14.24
N GLU A 48 -3.76 -9.03 13.19
CA GLU A 48 -3.22 -10.40 13.14
C GLU A 48 -1.71 -10.43 13.43
N HIS A 49 -0.92 -9.49 12.89
CA HIS A 49 0.51 -9.39 13.18
C HIS A 49 0.80 -9.03 14.65
N PHE A 50 -0.04 -8.22 15.28
CA PHE A 50 0.09 -7.92 16.71
C PHE A 50 -0.29 -9.10 17.60
N LEU A 51 -1.28 -9.88 17.19
CA LEU A 51 -1.71 -11.08 17.93
C LEU A 51 -0.72 -12.25 17.76
N HIS A 52 -0.11 -12.35 16.57
CA HIS A 52 0.77 -13.46 16.19
C HIS A 52 2.15 -12.97 15.72
N PRO A 53 2.93 -12.24 16.53
CA PRO A 53 4.16 -11.56 16.10
C PRO A 53 5.31 -12.50 15.72
N LYS A 54 5.17 -13.81 15.99
CA LYS A 54 6.16 -14.84 15.65
C LYS A 54 5.80 -15.59 14.35
N PHE A 55 4.73 -15.21 13.68
CA PHE A 55 4.36 -15.81 12.41
C PHE A 55 5.10 -15.17 11.24
N ALA A 56 5.08 -15.85 10.09
CA ALA A 56 5.72 -15.38 8.88
C ALA A 56 5.18 -13.99 8.48
N LEU A 57 6.10 -13.13 8.05
CA LEU A 57 5.77 -11.75 7.68
C LEU A 57 4.91 -11.71 6.42
N GLY A 58 3.88 -10.91 6.41
CA GLY A 58 3.07 -10.68 5.21
C GLY A 58 1.66 -11.26 5.29
N VAL A 59 1.15 -11.75 4.17
CA VAL A 59 -0.24 -12.19 4.00
C VAL A 59 -0.25 -13.47 3.17
N PRO A 60 -0.80 -14.57 3.67
CA PRO A 60 -1.48 -14.82 4.94
C PRO A 60 -0.55 -15.15 6.11
N LEU A 61 -1.03 -14.99 7.36
CA LEU A 61 -0.33 -15.39 8.58
C LEU A 61 -0.70 -16.83 8.96
N GLU A 62 -0.13 -17.81 8.29
CA GLU A 62 -0.49 -19.22 8.53
C GLU A 62 0.68 -20.05 9.07
N GLN A 63 1.91 -19.58 8.95
CA GLN A 63 3.09 -20.34 9.34
C GLN A 63 4.00 -19.57 10.30
N PRO A 64 4.71 -20.28 11.20
CA PRO A 64 5.69 -19.65 12.06
C PRO A 64 6.89 -19.16 11.25
N THR A 65 7.51 -18.08 11.73
CA THR A 65 8.74 -17.53 11.16
C THR A 65 9.86 -18.58 11.20
N PRO A 66 10.63 -18.78 10.11
CA PRO A 66 11.76 -19.70 10.08
C PRO A 66 12.82 -19.37 11.15
N ALA A 67 13.47 -20.41 11.67
CA ALA A 67 14.44 -20.29 12.78
C ALA A 67 15.69 -19.44 12.42
N TRP A 68 15.99 -19.24 11.14
CA TRP A 68 17.12 -18.42 10.69
C TRP A 68 16.86 -16.91 10.78
N VAL A 69 15.60 -16.50 10.94
CA VAL A 69 15.22 -15.08 11.05
C VAL A 69 15.48 -14.60 12.49
N PRO A 70 16.38 -13.64 12.70
CA PRO A 70 16.63 -13.11 14.03
C PRO A 70 15.45 -12.23 14.50
N LEU A 71 15.14 -12.27 15.78
CA LEU A 71 14.13 -11.43 16.44
C LEU A 71 12.76 -11.42 15.72
N PRO A 72 12.11 -12.58 15.51
CA PRO A 72 10.90 -12.68 14.69
C PRO A 72 9.77 -11.76 15.18
N SER A 73 9.60 -11.59 16.49
CA SER A 73 8.56 -10.71 17.04
C SER A 73 8.79 -9.24 16.70
N LEU A 74 10.04 -8.78 16.60
CA LEU A 74 10.34 -7.40 16.22
C LEU A 74 9.89 -7.12 14.78
N TRP A 75 10.17 -8.05 13.88
CA TRP A 75 9.72 -7.95 12.49
C TRP A 75 8.21 -8.03 12.37
N GLY A 76 7.56 -8.95 13.11
CA GLY A 76 6.10 -9.07 13.15
C GLY A 76 5.43 -7.76 13.60
N TYR A 77 5.89 -7.18 14.71
CA TYR A 77 5.38 -5.88 15.17
C TYR A 77 5.68 -4.74 14.19
N GLY A 78 6.87 -4.73 13.56
CA GLY A 78 7.24 -3.73 12.57
C GLY A 78 6.32 -3.74 11.36
N VAL A 79 6.06 -4.93 10.79
CA VAL A 79 5.13 -5.11 9.66
C VAL A 79 3.71 -4.78 10.09
N GLY A 80 3.27 -5.22 11.27
CA GLY A 80 1.96 -4.87 11.82
C GLY A 80 1.74 -3.37 11.95
N ALA A 81 2.73 -2.64 12.49
CA ALA A 81 2.68 -1.18 12.60
C ALA A 81 2.62 -0.50 11.23
N MET A 82 3.41 -0.97 10.26
CA MET A 82 3.39 -0.46 8.90
C MET A 82 2.02 -0.67 8.23
N LEU A 83 1.47 -1.88 8.33
CA LEU A 83 0.14 -2.21 7.82
C LEU A 83 -0.94 -1.33 8.46
N LEU A 84 -0.86 -1.10 9.78
CA LEU A 84 -1.81 -0.27 10.50
C LEU A 84 -1.75 1.19 10.03
N ILE A 85 -0.55 1.78 10.00
CA ILE A 85 -0.36 3.18 9.58
C ILE A 85 -0.83 3.38 8.14
N CYS A 86 -0.42 2.50 7.23
CA CYS A 86 -0.84 2.59 5.83
C CYS A 86 -2.33 2.32 5.67
N GLY A 87 -2.87 1.31 6.35
CA GLY A 87 -4.29 0.96 6.31
C GLY A 87 -5.18 2.11 6.80
N VAL A 88 -4.85 2.71 7.94
CA VAL A 88 -5.56 3.88 8.47
C VAL A 88 -5.44 5.08 7.52
N SER A 89 -4.25 5.35 6.98
CA SER A 89 -4.02 6.45 6.01
C SER A 89 -4.90 6.28 4.77
N ILE A 90 -5.02 5.04 4.28
CA ILE A 90 -5.88 4.69 3.14
C ILE A 90 -7.35 4.85 3.52
N LEU A 91 -7.80 4.39 4.69
CA LEU A 91 -9.17 4.52 5.16
C LEU A 91 -9.62 5.98 5.26
N ILE A 92 -8.84 6.82 5.94
CA ILE A 92 -9.18 8.24 6.13
C ILE A 92 -8.88 9.09 4.89
N ASN A 93 -8.37 8.48 3.81
CA ASN A 93 -7.98 9.15 2.56
C ASN A 93 -6.94 10.27 2.73
N LYS A 94 -6.10 10.17 3.76
CA LYS A 94 -5.02 11.13 4.01
C LYS A 94 -3.70 10.53 3.54
N HIS A 95 -3.13 11.09 2.48
CA HIS A 95 -1.95 10.54 1.81
C HIS A 95 -2.12 9.09 1.30
N ALA A 96 -3.38 8.67 1.01
CA ALA A 96 -3.72 7.29 0.67
C ALA A 96 -2.88 6.73 -0.48
N ARG A 97 -2.64 7.51 -1.56
CA ARG A 97 -1.82 7.09 -2.68
C ARG A 97 -0.36 6.85 -2.27
N ALA A 98 0.23 7.76 -1.50
CA ALA A 98 1.60 7.60 -1.02
C ALA A 98 1.72 6.40 -0.08
N ALA A 99 0.77 6.23 0.86
CA ALA A 99 0.71 5.09 1.75
C ALA A 99 0.63 3.76 0.98
N ALA A 100 -0.21 3.68 -0.06
CA ALA A 100 -0.32 2.51 -0.91
C ALA A 100 0.99 2.22 -1.66
N ILE A 101 1.65 3.23 -2.24
CA ILE A 101 2.91 3.05 -2.95
C ILE A 101 4.00 2.52 -2.00
N TRP A 102 4.18 3.16 -0.83
CA TRP A 102 5.18 2.73 0.14
C TRP A 102 4.90 1.33 0.68
N LEU A 103 3.64 1.01 0.94
CA LEU A 103 3.24 -0.32 1.40
C LEU A 103 3.51 -1.39 0.34
N GLY A 104 3.10 -1.15 -0.91
CA GLY A 104 3.36 -2.07 -2.01
C GLY A 104 4.85 -2.33 -2.21
N PHE A 105 5.67 -1.28 -2.14
CA PHE A 105 7.13 -1.39 -2.20
C PHE A 105 7.69 -2.20 -1.01
N ALA A 106 7.27 -1.91 0.22
CA ALA A 106 7.72 -2.62 1.41
C ALA A 106 7.35 -4.10 1.37
N ILE A 107 6.12 -4.46 0.95
CA ILE A 107 5.71 -5.86 0.79
C ILE A 107 6.54 -6.56 -0.30
N THR A 108 6.85 -5.87 -1.41
CA THR A 108 7.74 -6.41 -2.44
C THR A 108 9.14 -6.70 -1.89
N LEU A 109 9.67 -5.84 -1.01
CA LEU A 109 10.95 -6.09 -0.32
C LEU A 109 10.85 -7.29 0.63
N VAL A 110 9.74 -7.48 1.33
CA VAL A 110 9.51 -8.68 2.14
C VAL A 110 9.57 -9.93 1.26
N VAL A 111 8.96 -9.93 0.08
CA VAL A 111 9.07 -11.06 -0.84
C VAL A 111 10.52 -11.31 -1.23
N LEU A 112 11.24 -10.27 -1.62
CA LEU A 112 12.62 -10.38 -2.11
C LEU A 112 13.60 -10.86 -1.03
N PHE A 113 13.51 -10.31 0.19
CA PHE A 113 14.50 -10.56 1.25
C PHE A 113 14.07 -11.61 2.27
N TYR A 114 12.81 -11.95 2.34
CA TYR A 114 12.29 -12.92 3.29
C TYR A 114 11.80 -14.20 2.60
N TYR A 115 10.88 -14.11 1.66
CA TYR A 115 10.27 -15.28 1.03
C TYR A 115 11.16 -15.95 -0.02
N LEU A 116 11.85 -15.16 -0.84
CA LEU A 116 12.72 -15.73 -1.87
C LEU A 116 13.87 -16.56 -1.28
N PRO A 117 14.56 -16.15 -0.20
CA PRO A 117 15.54 -16.99 0.48
C PRO A 117 14.95 -18.25 1.13
N MET A 118 13.66 -18.28 1.49
CA MET A 118 13.02 -19.47 2.03
C MET A 118 13.01 -20.66 1.06
N ILE A 119 13.06 -20.42 -0.24
CA ILE A 119 13.05 -21.51 -1.24
C ILE A 119 14.39 -22.28 -1.23
N VAL A 120 15.49 -21.62 -0.89
CA VAL A 120 16.84 -22.19 -1.00
C VAL A 120 17.03 -23.48 -0.18
N PRO A 121 16.58 -23.60 1.08
CA PRO A 121 16.72 -24.81 1.88
C PRO A 121 15.67 -25.90 1.58
N VAL A 122 14.67 -25.62 0.76
CA VAL A 122 13.53 -26.54 0.49
C VAL A 122 14.00 -27.73 -0.34
N LYS A 123 13.75 -28.93 0.16
CA LYS A 123 14.15 -30.19 -0.49
C LYS A 123 12.97 -31.03 -0.98
N LEU A 124 11.80 -30.83 -0.40
CA LEU A 124 10.60 -31.61 -0.73
C LEU A 124 9.70 -30.87 -1.70
N PRO A 125 9.13 -31.52 -2.71
CA PRO A 125 8.22 -30.88 -3.67
C PRO A 125 7.00 -30.23 -3.02
N SER A 126 6.45 -30.80 -1.95
CA SER A 126 5.30 -30.26 -1.21
C SER A 126 5.65 -28.94 -0.49
N GLU A 127 6.83 -28.87 0.10
CA GLU A 127 7.31 -27.64 0.74
C GLU A 127 7.60 -26.54 -0.28
N LEU A 128 8.12 -26.94 -1.47
CA LEU A 128 8.36 -26.01 -2.57
C LEU A 128 7.06 -25.38 -3.07
N ASN A 129 6.02 -26.19 -3.26
CA ASN A 129 4.70 -25.68 -3.66
C ASN A 129 4.19 -24.65 -2.64
N THR A 130 4.26 -24.98 -1.35
CA THR A 130 3.84 -24.06 -0.29
C THR A 130 4.65 -22.75 -0.32
N ALA A 131 5.98 -22.81 -0.49
CA ALA A 131 6.82 -21.63 -0.56
C ALA A 131 6.50 -20.77 -1.79
N VAL A 132 6.24 -21.40 -2.94
CA VAL A 132 5.85 -20.69 -4.17
C VAL A 132 4.48 -20.03 -4.01
N ASP A 133 3.51 -20.71 -3.38
CA ASP A 133 2.19 -20.15 -3.09
C ASP A 133 2.30 -18.87 -2.22
N TYR A 134 3.11 -18.90 -1.17
CA TYR A 134 3.34 -17.71 -0.32
C TYR A 134 3.95 -16.54 -1.08
N ILE A 135 4.92 -16.82 -1.96
CA ILE A 135 5.53 -15.80 -2.82
C ILE A 135 4.49 -15.21 -3.77
N ALA A 136 3.76 -16.08 -4.47
CA ALA A 136 2.75 -15.66 -5.45
C ALA A 136 1.65 -14.83 -4.79
N ASP A 137 1.12 -15.28 -3.66
CA ASP A 137 0.09 -14.58 -2.90
C ASP A 137 0.54 -13.21 -2.41
N THR A 138 1.77 -13.13 -1.87
CA THR A 138 2.31 -11.86 -1.34
C THR A 138 2.64 -10.89 -2.47
N LEU A 139 3.14 -11.36 -3.62
CA LEU A 139 3.35 -10.54 -4.82
C LEU A 139 2.02 -10.05 -5.40
N LEU A 140 1.01 -10.93 -5.46
CA LEU A 140 -0.31 -10.55 -5.93
C LEU A 140 -0.94 -9.50 -5.01
N PHE A 141 -0.74 -9.63 -3.70
CA PHE A 141 -1.18 -8.61 -2.73
C PHE A 141 -0.48 -7.27 -2.98
N ALA A 142 0.84 -7.25 -3.16
CA ALA A 142 1.59 -6.05 -3.50
C ALA A 142 1.12 -5.43 -4.83
N GLY A 143 0.91 -6.24 -5.85
CA GLY A 143 0.37 -5.82 -7.16
C GLY A 143 -0.99 -5.13 -7.03
N ASN A 144 -1.90 -5.69 -6.24
CA ASN A 144 -3.21 -5.10 -5.99
C ASN A 144 -3.13 -3.76 -5.23
N ILE A 145 -2.16 -3.61 -4.33
CA ILE A 145 -1.89 -2.30 -3.67
C ILE A 145 -1.44 -1.27 -4.70
N PHE A 146 -0.57 -1.63 -5.65
CA PHE A 146 -0.14 -0.72 -6.71
C PHE A 146 -1.28 -0.36 -7.67
N LEU A 147 -2.18 -1.30 -7.99
CA LEU A 147 -3.39 -1.01 -8.77
C LEU A 147 -4.28 0.00 -8.05
N LEU A 148 -4.50 -0.18 -6.75
CA LEU A 148 -5.22 0.80 -5.93
C LEU A 148 -4.51 2.16 -5.93
N ALA A 149 -3.18 2.20 -5.77
CA ALA A 149 -2.40 3.44 -5.79
C ALA A 149 -2.54 4.16 -7.15
N GLY A 150 -2.61 3.41 -8.25
CA GLY A 150 -2.85 3.95 -9.60
C GLY A 150 -4.23 4.59 -9.73
N ALA A 151 -5.25 3.98 -9.14
CA ALA A 151 -6.63 4.48 -9.16
C ALA A 151 -6.87 5.68 -8.23
N LEU A 152 -6.00 5.88 -7.22
CA LEU A 152 -6.15 7.00 -6.29
C LEU A 152 -5.63 8.31 -6.87
N PRO A 153 -6.32 9.45 -6.63
CA PRO A 153 -5.89 10.75 -7.15
C PRO A 153 -4.50 11.13 -6.62
N ALA A 154 -3.67 11.68 -7.51
CA ALA A 154 -2.40 12.27 -7.11
C ALA A 154 -2.65 13.44 -6.15
N ALA A 155 -1.77 13.63 -5.18
CA ALA A 155 -1.81 14.83 -4.35
C ALA A 155 -1.74 16.05 -5.29
N ARG A 156 -2.76 16.91 -5.23
CA ARG A 156 -2.71 18.16 -6.00
C ARG A 156 -1.58 19.02 -5.46
N TYR A 157 -0.54 19.19 -6.24
CA TYR A 157 0.44 20.23 -5.98
C TYR A 157 -0.33 21.56 -6.05
N LYS A 158 -0.53 22.21 -4.90
CA LYS A 158 -0.99 23.61 -4.91
C LYS A 158 0.17 24.42 -5.48
N ALA A 159 0.07 24.79 -6.75
CA ALA A 159 0.99 25.74 -7.32
C ALA A 159 1.00 26.99 -6.41
N PRO A 160 2.16 27.57 -6.12
CA PRO A 160 2.23 28.86 -5.42
C PRO A 160 1.28 29.82 -6.13
N LEU A 161 0.48 30.55 -5.35
CA LEU A 161 -0.39 31.57 -5.92
C LEU A 161 0.48 32.48 -6.81
N PRO A 162 0.07 32.77 -8.06
CA PRO A 162 0.79 33.68 -8.89
C PRO A 162 0.96 35.00 -8.10
N LEU A 163 2.20 35.48 -8.00
CA LEU A 163 2.50 36.73 -7.37
C LEU A 163 1.58 37.78 -7.99
N ASN A 164 0.85 38.50 -7.13
CA ASN A 164 -0.09 39.54 -7.58
C ASN A 164 0.72 40.64 -8.27
N PRO A 165 0.56 40.88 -9.59
CA PRO A 165 1.37 41.89 -10.29
C PRO A 165 1.15 43.31 -9.79
N ARG A 166 0.20 43.53 -8.87
CA ARG A 166 0.00 44.84 -8.23
C ARG A 166 1.03 45.15 -7.13
N THR A 167 1.65 44.13 -6.50
CA THR A 167 2.67 44.35 -5.45
C THR A 167 4.00 44.80 -6.05
N GLU A 168 4.35 44.36 -7.25
CA GLU A 168 5.59 44.80 -7.91
C GLU A 168 5.52 46.27 -8.35
N ARG A 169 4.31 46.81 -8.62
CA ARG A 169 4.14 48.18 -9.08
C ARG A 169 4.27 49.22 -7.95
N THR A 170 4.07 48.83 -6.71
CA THR A 170 4.20 49.73 -5.56
C THR A 170 5.62 49.78 -5.03
N GLU A 171 6.42 48.75 -5.20
CA GLU A 171 7.84 48.75 -4.80
C GLU A 171 8.71 49.54 -5.78
N GLY A 172 8.41 49.46 -7.11
CA GLY A 172 9.15 50.22 -8.13
C GLY A 172 8.90 51.73 -8.14
N LEU A 173 7.83 52.21 -7.49
CA LEU A 173 7.54 53.67 -7.40
C LEU A 173 8.15 54.32 -6.14
N GLY A 174 8.64 53.53 -5.19
CA GLY A 174 9.32 54.00 -3.98
C GLY A 174 10.78 54.38 -4.21
N GLU A 175 11.46 53.81 -5.20
CA GLU A 175 12.88 54.05 -5.48
C GLU A 175 13.16 55.25 -6.37
N LEU A 176 12.15 55.94 -6.92
CA LEU A 176 12.32 57.11 -7.79
C LEU A 176 12.11 58.44 -7.05
N ARG A 177 12.06 58.47 -5.73
CA ARG A 177 11.97 59.65 -4.91
C ARG A 177 13.14 59.78 -3.92
N VAL A 178 14.33 59.93 -4.43
CA VAL A 178 15.47 60.51 -3.71
C VAL A 178 16.16 61.50 -4.62
#